data_af186d0b6a938a6f8ef19a00d9182778
#
_entry.id   af186d0b6a938a6f8ef19a00d9182778
#
_cell.length_a   1.000
_cell.length_b   1.000
_cell.length_c   1.000
_cell.angle_alpha   90.00
_cell.angle_beta   90.00
_cell.angle_gamma   90.00
#
_symmetry.space_group_name_H-M   'P 1'
#
loop_
_entity.id
_entity.type
_entity.pdbx_description
1 polymer ?
#
loop_
_entity_poly.entity_id
_entity_poly.type
_entity_poly.pdbx_seq_one_letter_code
_entity_poly.pdbx_strand_id
1 'polypeptide(L)'
;MTIYGQVPSKSNGYRIITIRGHGSLAKTKELKEYEANFALQYKRHNKILGNFEVEVDVYFRSNRSDLDGMFKVFLDCLQKVEAIDNDRYCMKITARKFVDKLNPRLEFKIYETGNTEQEDIREKKKGEGKEVEE
;
A
#
# COMPACT_ATOMS: atom_id res chain seq x y z
N MET A 1 -11.32 6.27 -1.93
CA MET A 1 -10.49 7.50 -1.89
C MET A 1 -9.60 7.56 -3.11
N THR A 2 -9.40 8.74 -3.64
CA THR A 2 -8.56 8.95 -4.84
C THR A 2 -7.40 9.87 -4.49
N ILE A 3 -6.19 9.45 -4.84
CA ILE A 3 -4.97 10.26 -4.72
C ILE A 3 -4.41 10.45 -6.12
N TYR A 4 -4.42 11.67 -6.61
CA TYR A 4 -3.90 12.00 -7.94
C TYR A 4 -2.38 12.11 -7.94
N GLY A 5 -1.77 11.72 -9.04
CA GLY A 5 -0.33 11.72 -9.26
C GLY A 5 0.21 10.32 -9.53
N GLN A 6 1.33 10.27 -10.20
CA GLN A 6 2.00 9.00 -10.52
C GLN A 6 2.69 8.46 -9.28
N VAL A 7 2.25 7.29 -8.82
CA VAL A 7 2.93 6.61 -7.70
C VAL A 7 4.30 6.10 -8.18
N PRO A 8 5.39 6.43 -7.48
CA PRO A 8 6.70 5.89 -7.85
C PRO A 8 6.81 4.41 -7.50
N SER A 9 7.63 3.69 -8.25
CA SER A 9 7.98 2.31 -7.90
C SER A 9 8.97 2.29 -6.74
N LYS A 10 9.15 1.11 -6.12
CA LYS A 10 10.17 0.93 -5.08
C LYS A 10 11.56 1.32 -5.59
N SER A 11 11.90 0.95 -6.82
CA SER A 11 13.22 1.25 -7.41
C SER A 11 13.43 2.75 -7.67
N ASN A 12 12.38 3.50 -7.92
CA ASN A 12 12.45 4.94 -8.13
C ASN A 12 12.26 5.74 -6.84
N GLY A 13 11.62 5.16 -5.84
CA GLY A 13 11.35 5.82 -4.57
C GLY A 13 12.43 5.65 -3.52
N TYR A 14 13.25 4.63 -3.65
CA TYR A 14 14.29 4.30 -2.69
C TYR A 14 15.61 4.04 -3.39
N ARG A 15 16.70 4.41 -2.73
CA ARG A 15 18.05 4.10 -3.20
C ARG A 15 18.87 3.51 -2.06
N ILE A 16 19.84 2.66 -2.41
CA ILE A 16 20.75 2.10 -1.43
C ILE A 16 21.90 3.10 -1.22
N ILE A 17 22.13 3.44 0.04
CA ILE A 17 23.27 4.26 0.45
C ILE A 17 24.12 3.45 1.43
N THR A 18 25.40 3.78 1.51
CA THR A 18 26.30 3.15 2.46
C THR A 18 26.58 4.11 3.63
N ILE A 19 26.22 3.67 4.84
CA ILE A 19 26.51 4.41 6.06
C ILE A 19 27.38 3.54 6.93
N ARG A 20 28.60 4.00 7.24
CA ARG A 20 29.57 3.27 8.08
C ARG A 20 29.79 1.82 7.62
N GLY A 21 29.88 1.59 6.31
CA GLY A 21 30.12 0.27 5.76
C GLY A 21 28.86 -0.61 5.64
N HIS A 22 27.71 -0.14 6.04
CA HIS A 22 26.44 -0.86 5.96
C HIS A 22 25.51 -0.24 4.93
N GLY A 23 24.85 -1.08 4.12
CA GLY A 23 23.83 -0.64 3.19
C GLY A 23 22.57 -0.20 3.94
N SER A 24 21.96 0.89 3.50
CA SER A 24 20.71 1.39 4.03
C SER A 24 19.85 1.93 2.90
N LEU A 25 18.50 1.90 3.07
CA LEU A 25 17.57 2.49 2.12
C LEU A 25 17.33 3.96 2.46
N ALA A 26 17.49 4.83 1.47
CA ALA A 26 17.16 6.24 1.60
C ALA A 26 16.05 6.59 0.62
N LYS A 27 15.17 7.48 1.03
CA LYS A 27 14.09 7.98 0.18
C LYS A 27 14.63 8.97 -0.85
N THR A 28 14.18 8.82 -2.09
CA THR A 28 14.52 9.77 -3.16
C THR A 28 13.68 11.04 -3.02
N LYS A 29 14.11 12.09 -3.73
CA LYS A 29 13.33 13.32 -3.83
C LYS A 29 11.94 13.05 -4.41
N GLU A 30 11.86 12.22 -5.44
CA GLU A 30 10.60 11.82 -6.07
C GLU A 30 9.62 11.21 -5.07
N LEU A 31 10.10 10.30 -4.21
CA LEU A 31 9.26 9.70 -3.18
C LEU A 31 8.82 10.73 -2.13
N LYS A 32 9.73 11.58 -1.69
CA LYS A 32 9.38 12.63 -0.70
C LYS A 32 8.31 13.58 -1.23
N GLU A 33 8.40 13.95 -2.50
CA GLU A 33 7.39 14.77 -3.16
C GLU A 33 6.05 14.05 -3.27
N TYR A 34 6.08 12.77 -3.62
CA TYR A 34 4.87 11.95 -3.69
C TYR A 34 4.21 11.81 -2.31
N GLU A 35 4.99 11.54 -1.27
CA GLU A 35 4.47 11.42 0.09
C GLU A 35 3.80 12.71 0.55
N ALA A 36 4.40 13.87 0.26
CA ALA A 36 3.82 15.16 0.59
C ALA A 36 2.50 15.38 -0.17
N ASN A 37 2.47 15.05 -1.45
CA ASN A 37 1.27 15.14 -2.27
C ASN A 37 0.17 14.20 -1.77
N PHE A 38 0.52 12.99 -1.39
CA PHE A 38 -0.40 12.02 -0.81
C PHE A 38 -1.02 12.58 0.48
N ALA A 39 -0.20 13.12 1.36
CA ALA A 39 -0.65 13.68 2.63
C ALA A 39 -1.61 14.86 2.45
N LEU A 40 -1.37 15.69 1.44
CA LEU A 40 -2.25 16.83 1.13
C LEU A 40 -3.64 16.38 0.64
N GLN A 41 -3.70 15.28 -0.09
CA GLN A 41 -4.95 14.79 -0.67
C GLN A 41 -5.69 13.81 0.23
N TYR A 42 -5.00 13.21 1.19
CA TYR A 42 -5.58 12.20 2.05
C TYR A 42 -6.63 12.82 3.00
N LYS A 43 -7.86 12.29 2.96
CA LYS A 43 -8.93 12.68 3.87
C LYS A 43 -8.81 11.85 5.13
N ARG A 44 -8.57 12.51 6.26
CA ARG A 44 -8.37 11.84 7.53
C ARG A 44 -9.59 11.05 7.98
N HIS A 45 -9.33 9.82 8.38
CA HIS A 45 -10.26 8.94 9.06
C HIS A 45 -9.59 8.42 10.34
N ASN A 46 -10.34 7.71 11.16
CA ASN A 46 -9.75 7.06 12.32
C ASN A 46 -8.68 6.06 11.87
N LYS A 47 -7.55 6.08 12.56
CA LYS A 47 -6.44 5.17 12.30
C LYS A 47 -6.86 3.73 12.58
N ILE A 48 -6.54 2.83 11.65
CA ILE A 48 -6.78 1.41 11.84
C ILE A 48 -5.60 0.83 12.62
N LEU A 49 -5.87 0.31 13.83
CA LEU A 49 -4.83 -0.16 14.74
C LEU A 49 -4.49 -1.65 14.57
N GLY A 50 -5.39 -2.43 14.01
CA GLY A 50 -5.23 -3.87 13.83
C GLY A 50 -5.14 -4.25 12.38
N ASN A 51 -5.52 -5.49 12.10
CA ASN A 51 -5.48 -6.07 10.76
C ASN A 51 -6.42 -5.35 9.81
N PHE A 52 -6.00 -5.26 8.55
CA PHE A 52 -6.77 -4.61 7.51
C PHE A 52 -6.55 -5.28 6.15
N GLU A 53 -7.46 -5.01 5.25
CA GLU A 53 -7.36 -5.38 3.85
C GLU A 53 -7.45 -4.11 3.01
N VAL A 54 -6.85 -4.13 1.83
CA VAL A 54 -6.91 -2.99 0.92
C VAL A 54 -7.23 -3.45 -0.50
N GLU A 55 -8.08 -2.68 -1.16
CA GLU A 55 -8.34 -2.79 -2.59
C GLU A 55 -7.82 -1.51 -3.24
N VAL A 56 -6.99 -1.65 -4.28
CA VAL A 56 -6.41 -0.50 -4.96
C VAL A 56 -6.40 -0.69 -6.46
N ASP A 57 -6.88 0.33 -7.16
CA ASP A 57 -6.76 0.45 -8.61
C ASP A 57 -5.67 1.48 -8.88
N VAL A 58 -4.64 1.05 -9.60
CA VAL A 58 -3.46 1.87 -9.88
C VAL A 58 -3.48 2.31 -11.33
N TYR A 59 -3.55 3.60 -11.54
CA TYR A 59 -3.52 4.20 -12.87
C TYR A 59 -2.15 4.80 -13.13
N PHE A 60 -1.39 4.18 -14.01
CA PHE A 60 -0.06 4.63 -14.40
C PHE A 60 -0.11 5.42 -15.70
N ARG A 61 0.90 6.27 -15.93
CA ARG A 61 1.04 7.02 -17.19
C ARG A 61 1.27 6.14 -18.40
N SER A 62 1.91 4.98 -18.19
CA SER A 62 2.22 4.04 -19.27
C SER A 62 2.19 2.61 -18.77
N ASN A 63 2.20 1.67 -19.71
CA ASN A 63 2.23 0.26 -19.40
C ASN A 63 3.61 -0.25 -18.92
N ARG A 64 4.61 0.61 -18.87
CA ARG A 64 5.97 0.25 -18.45
C ARG A 64 6.11 0.04 -16.95
N SER A 65 5.23 0.64 -16.16
CA SER A 65 5.26 0.51 -14.70
C SER A 65 4.75 -0.86 -14.26
N ASP A 66 5.39 -1.44 -13.26
CA ASP A 66 4.98 -2.72 -12.67
C ASP A 66 4.06 -2.48 -11.47
N LEU A 67 2.99 -3.26 -11.42
CA LEU A 67 2.00 -3.12 -10.34
C LEU A 67 2.60 -3.40 -8.97
N ASP A 68 3.40 -4.46 -8.84
CA ASP A 68 4.01 -4.83 -7.57
C ASP A 68 5.01 -3.79 -7.05
N GLY A 69 5.63 -3.04 -7.93
CA GLY A 69 6.63 -2.03 -7.56
C GLY A 69 6.09 -0.87 -6.73
N MET A 70 4.77 -0.66 -6.70
CA MET A 70 4.17 0.44 -5.94
C MET A 70 3.73 0.08 -4.52
N PHE A 71 3.67 -1.21 -4.16
CA PHE A 71 3.09 -1.64 -2.89
C PHE A 71 3.80 -1.05 -1.68
N LYS A 72 5.13 -1.09 -1.68
CA LYS A 72 5.90 -0.53 -0.56
C LYS A 72 5.64 0.97 -0.40
N VAL A 73 5.64 1.70 -1.49
CA VAL A 73 5.37 3.15 -1.48
C VAL A 73 3.98 3.43 -0.94
N PHE A 74 2.98 2.70 -1.45
CA PHE A 74 1.59 2.89 -1.05
C PHE A 74 1.38 2.62 0.45
N LEU A 75 1.86 1.47 0.94
CA LEU A 75 1.72 1.12 2.35
C LEU A 75 2.49 2.07 3.26
N ASP A 76 3.67 2.51 2.85
CA ASP A 76 4.44 3.51 3.59
C ASP A 76 3.70 4.86 3.65
N CYS A 77 3.05 5.27 2.57
CA CYS A 77 2.22 6.47 2.56
C CYS A 77 1.04 6.36 3.53
N LEU A 78 0.35 5.21 3.52
CA LEU A 78 -0.78 4.97 4.43
C LEU A 78 -0.34 5.03 5.89
N GLN A 79 0.83 4.48 6.19
CA GLN A 79 1.38 4.51 7.54
C GLN A 79 1.79 5.94 7.94
N LYS A 80 2.39 6.68 7.02
CA LYS A 80 2.83 8.05 7.28
C LYS A 80 1.67 9.02 7.54
N VAL A 81 0.56 8.87 6.84
CA VAL A 81 -0.65 9.70 7.07
C VAL A 81 -1.50 9.17 8.23
N GLU A 82 -1.04 8.12 8.90
CA GLU A 82 -1.72 7.49 10.02
C GLU A 82 -3.08 6.88 9.67
N ALA A 83 -3.23 6.41 8.43
CA ALA A 83 -4.38 5.60 8.05
C ALA A 83 -4.32 4.21 8.68
N ILE A 84 -3.12 3.69 8.83
CA ILE A 84 -2.84 2.37 9.42
C ILE A 84 -1.73 2.52 10.45
N ASP A 85 -1.67 1.57 11.39
CA ASP A 85 -0.64 1.56 12.43
C ASP A 85 0.68 1.03 11.89
N ASN A 86 0.62 -0.09 11.18
CA ASN A 86 1.81 -0.72 10.63
C ASN A 86 1.43 -1.56 9.41
N ASP A 87 2.29 -1.56 8.39
CA ASP A 87 2.06 -2.32 7.16
C ASP A 87 2.02 -3.84 7.39
N ARG A 88 2.64 -4.32 8.48
CA ARG A 88 2.60 -5.73 8.85
C ARG A 88 1.18 -6.26 9.12
N TYR A 89 0.24 -5.39 9.42
CA TYR A 89 -1.16 -5.76 9.65
C TYR A 89 -1.98 -5.87 8.36
N CYS A 90 -1.35 -5.66 7.22
CA CYS A 90 -2.01 -5.85 5.94
C CYS A 90 -2.19 -7.35 5.67
N MET A 91 -3.43 -7.81 5.69
CA MET A 91 -3.74 -9.23 5.53
C MET A 91 -4.04 -9.61 4.09
N LYS A 92 -4.46 -8.64 3.27
CA LYS A 92 -4.80 -8.89 1.88
C LYS A 92 -4.70 -7.60 1.08
N ILE A 93 -4.11 -7.70 -0.10
CA ILE A 93 -4.10 -6.63 -1.10
C ILE A 93 -4.74 -7.17 -2.36
N THR A 94 -5.79 -6.48 -2.82
CA THR A 94 -6.36 -6.72 -4.13
C THR A 94 -6.01 -5.51 -4.99
N ALA A 95 -5.19 -5.72 -6.00
CA ALA A 95 -4.66 -4.63 -6.81
C ALA A 95 -4.92 -4.89 -8.29
N ARG A 96 -5.28 -3.83 -9.01
CA ARG A 96 -5.46 -3.85 -10.46
C ARG A 96 -4.69 -2.72 -11.08
N LYS A 97 -4.14 -2.97 -12.28
CA LYS A 97 -3.36 -2.00 -13.04
C LYS A 97 -4.20 -1.45 -14.18
N PHE A 98 -4.15 -0.14 -14.34
CA PHE A 98 -4.72 0.58 -15.48
C PHE A 98 -3.69 1.56 -16.03
N VAL A 99 -3.91 2.03 -17.23
CA VAL A 99 -3.09 3.08 -17.85
C VAL A 99 -3.97 4.29 -18.11
N ASP A 100 -3.58 5.43 -17.56
CA ASP A 100 -4.23 6.72 -17.82
C ASP A 100 -3.15 7.79 -17.88
N LYS A 101 -2.72 8.09 -19.09
CA LYS A 101 -1.61 9.02 -19.34
C LYS A 101 -1.88 10.42 -18.80
N LEU A 102 -3.13 10.87 -18.87
CA LEU A 102 -3.49 12.24 -18.49
C LEU A 102 -3.75 12.38 -16.98
N ASN A 103 -4.15 11.29 -16.34
CA ASN A 103 -4.59 11.36 -14.95
C ASN A 103 -4.11 10.15 -14.14
N PRO A 104 -2.80 9.95 -13.98
CA PRO A 104 -2.29 8.88 -13.14
C PRO A 104 -2.75 9.09 -11.71
N ARG A 105 -3.15 8.02 -11.04
CA ARG A 105 -3.72 8.11 -9.68
C ARG A 105 -3.83 6.75 -9.01
N LEU A 106 -4.11 6.78 -7.72
CA LEU A 106 -4.56 5.62 -6.95
C LEU A 106 -6.03 5.81 -6.58
N GLU A 107 -6.85 4.78 -6.79
CA GLU A 107 -8.20 4.71 -6.23
C GLU A 107 -8.23 3.52 -5.30
N PHE A 108 -8.52 3.73 -4.02
CA PHE A 108 -8.40 2.65 -3.03
C PHE A 108 -9.45 2.73 -1.93
N LYS A 109 -9.66 1.58 -1.31
CA LYS A 109 -10.48 1.40 -0.10
C LYS A 109 -9.72 0.53 0.88
N ILE A 110 -9.82 0.88 2.16
CA ILE A 110 -9.21 0.13 3.25
C ILE A 110 -10.34 -0.44 4.11
N TYR A 111 -10.23 -1.72 4.42
CA TYR A 111 -11.22 -2.43 5.24
C TYR A 111 -10.56 -2.90 6.52
N GLU A 112 -11.09 -2.45 7.65
CA GLU A 112 -10.66 -2.95 8.94
C GLU A 112 -11.22 -4.35 9.15
N THR A 113 -10.35 -5.31 9.44
CA THR A 113 -10.78 -6.67 9.77
C THR A 113 -10.89 -6.89 11.28
N GLY A 114 -10.28 -5.98 12.06
CA GLY A 114 -10.47 -5.87 13.51
C GLY A 114 -9.97 -7.02 14.34
N ASN A 115 -9.32 -8.02 13.75
CA ASN A 115 -9.05 -9.27 14.41
C ASN A 115 -7.58 -9.39 14.87
N THR A 116 -7.38 -10.19 15.92
CA THR A 116 -6.05 -10.60 16.32
C THR A 116 -5.54 -11.70 15.37
N GLU A 117 -4.23 -11.93 15.35
CA GLU A 117 -3.65 -12.99 14.56
C GLU A 117 -4.27 -14.36 14.82
N GLN A 118 -4.64 -14.64 16.06
CA GLN A 118 -5.29 -15.90 16.43
C GLN A 118 -6.69 -16.05 15.84
N GLU A 119 -7.45 -14.97 15.83
CA GLU A 119 -8.79 -14.96 15.24
C GLU A 119 -8.71 -15.15 13.72
N ASP A 120 -7.76 -14.51 13.07
CA ASP A 120 -7.52 -14.66 11.64
C ASP A 120 -7.19 -16.12 11.27
N ILE A 121 -6.35 -16.77 12.06
CA ILE A 121 -6.02 -18.19 11.87
C ILE A 121 -7.26 -19.07 12.00
N ARG A 122 -8.12 -18.79 12.98
CA ARG A 122 -9.37 -19.53 13.18
C ARG A 122 -10.31 -19.38 12.01
N GLU A 123 -10.50 -18.17 11.51
CA GLU A 123 -11.34 -17.90 10.35
C GLU A 123 -10.83 -18.60 9.10
N LYS A 124 -9.54 -18.56 8.88
CA LYS A 124 -8.90 -19.23 7.74
C LYS A 124 -9.12 -20.76 7.82
N LYS A 125 -8.99 -21.36 8.99
CA LYS A 125 -9.23 -22.80 9.19
C LYS A 125 -10.68 -23.17 8.93
N LYS A 126 -11.62 -22.34 9.35
CA LYS A 126 -13.05 -22.56 9.07
C LYS A 126 -13.33 -22.45 7.56
N GLY A 127 -12.71 -21.49 6.87
CA GLY A 127 -12.84 -21.34 5.43
C GLY A 127 -12.30 -22.55 4.67
N GLU A 128 -11.14 -23.04 5.06
CA GLU A 128 -10.53 -24.24 4.48
C GLU A 128 -11.39 -25.48 4.71
N GLY A 129 -11.96 -25.61 5.90
CA GLY A 129 -12.90 -26.70 6.20
C GLY A 129 -14.14 -26.68 5.33
N LYS A 130 -14.69 -25.51 5.05
CA LYS A 130 -15.85 -25.35 4.14
C LYS A 130 -15.48 -25.70 2.71
N GLU A 131 -14.33 -25.31 2.23
CA GLU A 131 -13.86 -25.65 0.89
C GLU A 131 -13.70 -27.16 0.69
N VAL A 132 -13.21 -27.85 1.70
CA VAL A 132 -13.06 -29.32 1.66
C VAL A 132 -14.41 -30.03 1.59
N GLU A 133 -15.45 -29.49 2.19
CA GLU A 133 -16.80 -30.05 2.18
C GLU A 133 -17.51 -29.89 0.84
N GLU A 134 -17.09 -28.93 0.03
CA GLU A 134 -17.63 -28.74 -1.33
C GLU A 134 -17.06 -29.78 -2.30
#